data_714bdc515ecb4920e869cea4b1a7eefe
#
_entry.id   714bdc515ecb4920e869cea4b1a7eefe
#
_cell.length_a   1.000
_cell.length_b   1.000
_cell.length_c   1.000
_cell.angle_alpha   90.00
_cell.angle_beta   90.00
_cell.angle_gamma   90.00
#
_symmetry.space_group_name_H-M   'P 1'
#
loop_
_entity.id
_entity.type
_entity.pdbx_description
1 polymer ?
#
loop_
_entity_poly.entity_id
_entity_poly.type
_entity_poly.pdbx_seq_one_letter_code
_entity_poly.pdbx_strand_id
1 'polypeptide(L)'
;GNLVTGLVNAETSPKQSKLDNKVEAANLQISSYGQLNSRLDTMSTSLTTLETTNSRSAISSSTAVGLTVTNESIAQDIDSNMIVSSIAKGQVVTFDLTDANFSVQDPKVSSSTVTTSSTISTGTIAFVMNGVTSTITIGSTNNSVQGLINEINKISGAQASTIDTTGSGGLALIIKSDTGTKNTFTMTSSNGLEEFN
;
A
#
# COMPACT_ATOMS: atom_id res chain seq x y z
N GLY A 1 -25.42 36.56 -85.07
CA GLY A 1 -25.05 36.20 -83.68
C GLY A 1 -23.64 35.69 -83.43
N ASN A 2 -23.02 35.01 -84.40
CA ASN A 2 -21.78 34.29 -84.17
C ASN A 2 -20.53 35.18 -83.95
N LEU A 3 -20.49 36.39 -84.54
CA LEU A 3 -19.33 37.27 -84.44
C LEU A 3 -19.21 37.87 -83.05
N VAL A 4 -20.30 38.27 -82.42
CA VAL A 4 -20.34 38.84 -81.06
C VAL A 4 -19.96 37.79 -80.06
N THR A 5 -20.47 36.57 -80.19
CA THR A 5 -20.14 35.44 -79.30
C THR A 5 -18.66 35.06 -79.45
N GLY A 6 -18.13 35.08 -80.66
CA GLY A 6 -16.71 34.84 -80.93
C GLY A 6 -15.78 35.89 -80.24
N LEU A 7 -16.17 37.16 -80.36
CA LEU A 7 -15.40 38.26 -79.71
C LEU A 7 -15.45 38.21 -78.22
N VAL A 8 -16.62 37.95 -77.63
CA VAL A 8 -16.80 37.80 -76.17
C VAL A 8 -15.98 36.61 -75.65
N ASN A 9 -16.04 35.46 -76.39
CA ASN A 9 -15.24 34.31 -76.00
C ASN A 9 -13.73 34.55 -76.09
N ALA A 10 -13.29 35.28 -77.16
CA ALA A 10 -11.88 35.60 -77.30
C ALA A 10 -11.35 36.50 -76.14
N GLU A 11 -12.19 37.36 -75.57
CA GLU A 11 -11.81 38.21 -74.44
C GLU A 11 -11.98 37.51 -73.12
N THR A 12 -12.99 36.69 -72.94
CA THR A 12 -13.29 36.04 -71.65
C THR A 12 -12.51 34.76 -71.44
N SER A 13 -12.23 33.96 -72.46
CA SER A 13 -11.54 32.68 -72.36
C SER A 13 -10.17 32.77 -71.71
N PRO A 14 -9.30 33.74 -72.05
CA PRO A 14 -8.02 33.86 -71.38
C PRO A 14 -8.14 34.24 -69.88
N LYS A 15 -9.15 35.06 -69.53
CA LYS A 15 -9.42 35.44 -68.11
C LYS A 15 -9.95 34.25 -67.35
N GLN A 16 -10.86 33.47 -67.96
CA GLN A 16 -11.38 32.24 -67.38
C GLN A 16 -10.26 31.24 -67.12
N SER A 17 -9.44 30.93 -68.14
CA SER A 17 -8.29 30.03 -67.96
C SER A 17 -7.32 30.47 -66.91
N LYS A 18 -7.09 31.77 -66.77
CA LYS A 18 -6.22 32.29 -65.69
C LYS A 18 -6.86 32.11 -64.32
N LEU A 19 -8.18 32.24 -64.21
CA LEU A 19 -8.92 32.00 -62.98
C LEU A 19 -8.91 30.53 -62.62
N ASP A 20 -9.17 29.65 -63.58
CA ASP A 20 -9.19 28.19 -63.44
C ASP A 20 -7.82 27.69 -62.95
N ASN A 21 -6.73 28.17 -63.56
CA ASN A 21 -5.36 27.86 -63.10
C ASN A 21 -5.08 28.31 -61.66
N LYS A 22 -5.61 29.47 -61.23
CA LYS A 22 -5.47 29.93 -59.86
C LYS A 22 -6.27 29.05 -58.90
N VAL A 23 -7.48 28.65 -59.28
CA VAL A 23 -8.32 27.75 -58.47
C VAL A 23 -7.65 26.39 -58.34
N GLU A 24 -7.09 25.86 -59.46
CA GLU A 24 -6.35 24.60 -59.43
C GLU A 24 -5.11 24.68 -58.52
N ALA A 25 -4.32 25.76 -58.62
CA ALA A 25 -3.17 25.97 -57.76
C ALA A 25 -3.56 26.08 -56.26
N ALA A 26 -4.66 26.78 -55.98
CA ALA A 26 -5.17 26.87 -54.61
C ALA A 26 -5.64 25.51 -54.07
N ASN A 27 -6.33 24.72 -54.90
CA ASN A 27 -6.75 23.38 -54.51
C ASN A 27 -5.57 22.43 -54.30
N LEU A 28 -4.51 22.53 -55.09
CA LEU A 28 -3.27 21.78 -54.86
C LEU A 28 -2.60 22.17 -53.55
N GLN A 29 -2.57 23.47 -53.23
CA GLN A 29 -2.05 23.92 -51.95
C GLN A 29 -2.88 23.39 -50.79
N ILE A 30 -4.21 23.49 -50.83
CA ILE A 30 -5.11 22.96 -49.82
C ILE A 30 -4.88 21.47 -49.61
N SER A 31 -4.80 20.72 -50.75
CA SER A 31 -4.53 19.28 -50.70
C SER A 31 -3.16 18.96 -50.06
N SER A 32 -2.13 19.76 -50.40
CA SER A 32 -0.79 19.59 -49.84
C SER A 32 -0.77 19.87 -48.31
N TYR A 33 -1.48 20.91 -47.89
CA TYR A 33 -1.65 21.18 -46.44
C TYR A 33 -2.43 20.08 -45.74
N GLY A 34 -3.46 19.54 -46.36
CA GLY A 34 -4.19 18.39 -45.80
C GLY A 34 -3.31 17.16 -45.65
N GLN A 35 -2.44 16.87 -46.65
CA GLN A 35 -1.49 15.77 -46.55
C GLN A 35 -0.45 16.02 -45.43
N LEU A 36 0.06 17.24 -45.30
CA LEU A 36 1.00 17.60 -44.27
C LEU A 36 0.39 17.42 -42.89
N ASN A 37 -0.83 17.89 -42.70
CA ASN A 37 -1.56 17.74 -41.44
C ASN A 37 -1.75 16.27 -41.06
N SER A 38 -2.18 15.45 -42.01
CA SER A 38 -2.34 14.00 -41.84
C SER A 38 -1.02 13.30 -41.47
N ARG A 39 0.11 13.74 -42.06
CA ARG A 39 1.43 13.20 -41.68
C ARG A 39 1.86 13.64 -40.28
N LEU A 40 1.56 14.87 -39.87
CA LEU A 40 1.82 15.36 -38.51
C LEU A 40 0.98 14.62 -37.48
N ASP A 41 -0.28 14.35 -37.76
CA ASP A 41 -1.16 13.57 -36.92
C ASP A 41 -0.64 12.13 -36.74
N THR A 42 -0.19 11.51 -37.83
CA THR A 42 0.41 10.17 -37.81
C THR A 42 1.68 10.15 -36.98
N MET A 43 2.54 11.18 -37.12
CA MET A 43 3.77 11.31 -36.31
C MET A 43 3.46 11.53 -34.83
N SER A 44 2.49 12.38 -34.51
CA SER A 44 2.02 12.60 -33.12
C SER A 44 1.51 11.31 -32.48
N THR A 45 0.70 10.55 -33.22
CA THR A 45 0.20 9.25 -32.77
C THR A 45 1.35 8.25 -32.52
N SER A 46 2.32 8.21 -33.45
CA SER A 46 3.49 7.34 -33.31
C SER A 46 4.35 7.70 -32.11
N LEU A 47 4.53 9.00 -31.83
CA LEU A 47 5.25 9.47 -30.65
C LEU A 47 4.52 9.10 -29.35
N THR A 48 3.20 9.27 -29.30
CA THR A 48 2.39 8.86 -28.14
C THR A 48 2.48 7.35 -27.92
N THR A 49 2.45 6.56 -29.00
CA THR A 49 2.63 5.11 -28.90
C THR A 49 4.02 4.74 -28.39
N LEU A 50 5.06 5.43 -28.85
CA LEU A 50 6.43 5.21 -28.37
C LEU A 50 6.58 5.57 -26.89
N GLU A 51 5.96 6.64 -26.44
CA GLU A 51 5.93 7.04 -25.03
C GLU A 51 5.29 5.94 -24.15
N THR A 52 4.13 5.42 -24.57
CA THR A 52 3.45 4.34 -23.82
C THR A 52 4.19 3.00 -23.90
N THR A 53 4.88 2.71 -25.00
CA THR A 53 5.63 1.47 -25.19
C THR A 53 6.95 1.47 -24.39
N ASN A 54 7.48 2.64 -24.08
CA ASN A 54 8.68 2.79 -23.23
C ASN A 54 8.37 2.77 -21.73
N SER A 55 7.12 2.58 -21.32
CA SER A 55 6.82 2.36 -19.89
C SER A 55 7.49 1.05 -19.43
N ARG A 56 8.37 1.18 -18.46
CA ARG A 56 9.11 0.05 -17.89
C ARG A 56 8.29 -0.58 -16.78
N SER A 57 8.08 -1.88 -16.85
CA SER A 57 7.40 -2.63 -15.82
C SER A 57 8.36 -3.59 -15.14
N ALA A 58 8.14 -3.83 -13.86
CA ALA A 58 8.85 -4.86 -13.12
C ALA A 58 7.98 -6.12 -13.05
N ILE A 59 8.55 -7.25 -13.39
CA ILE A 59 7.87 -8.55 -13.36
C ILE A 59 8.57 -9.45 -12.34
N SER A 60 7.79 -10.00 -11.42
CA SER A 60 8.26 -11.03 -10.49
C SER A 60 7.76 -12.39 -10.94
N SER A 61 8.62 -13.39 -10.90
CA SER A 61 8.24 -14.79 -11.11
C SER A 61 7.46 -15.40 -9.93
N SER A 62 7.40 -14.69 -8.81
CA SER A 62 6.68 -15.10 -7.60
C SER A 62 5.58 -14.10 -7.24
N THR A 63 4.40 -14.61 -6.94
CA THR A 63 3.27 -13.80 -6.42
C THR A 63 3.50 -13.28 -5.00
N ALA A 64 4.48 -13.84 -4.28
CA ALA A 64 4.85 -13.40 -2.93
C ALA A 64 5.74 -12.14 -2.91
N VAL A 65 6.28 -11.74 -4.06
CA VAL A 65 7.16 -10.58 -4.18
C VAL A 65 6.56 -9.60 -5.17
N GLY A 66 6.10 -8.46 -4.68
CA GLY A 66 5.68 -7.33 -5.49
C GLY A 66 6.88 -6.47 -5.88
N LEU A 67 6.98 -6.11 -7.16
CA LEU A 67 7.99 -5.22 -7.68
C LEU A 67 7.32 -4.00 -8.31
N THR A 68 7.89 -2.83 -8.09
CA THR A 68 7.45 -1.57 -8.71
C THR A 68 8.64 -0.80 -9.24
N VAL A 69 8.49 -0.21 -10.42
CA VAL A 69 9.46 0.73 -10.96
C VAL A 69 9.15 2.10 -10.36
N THR A 70 10.06 2.64 -9.56
CA THR A 70 9.87 3.94 -8.89
C THR A 70 10.22 5.12 -9.76
N ASN A 71 11.07 4.93 -10.78
CA ASN A 71 11.44 5.97 -11.74
C ASN A 71 11.69 5.33 -13.11
N GLU A 72 10.71 5.44 -13.99
CA GLU A 72 10.74 4.83 -15.32
C GLU A 72 11.78 5.48 -16.24
N SER A 73 12.08 6.77 -16.05
CA SER A 73 12.97 7.51 -16.94
C SER A 73 14.44 7.10 -16.82
N ILE A 74 14.85 6.57 -15.66
CA ILE A 74 16.21 6.11 -15.39
C ILE A 74 16.30 4.59 -15.18
N ALA A 75 15.17 3.90 -15.18
CA ALA A 75 15.15 2.46 -15.01
C ALA A 75 15.90 1.78 -16.16
N GLN A 76 16.75 0.84 -15.81
CA GLN A 76 17.49 0.01 -16.78
C GLN A 76 16.89 -1.39 -16.82
N ASP A 77 17.09 -2.07 -17.92
CA ASP A 77 16.74 -3.47 -18.08
C ASP A 77 17.69 -4.31 -17.22
N ILE A 78 17.17 -4.86 -16.13
CA ILE A 78 17.95 -5.67 -15.17
C ILE A 78 17.21 -6.99 -14.98
N ASP A 79 17.90 -8.09 -15.23
CA ASP A 79 17.50 -9.41 -14.77
C ASP A 79 18.28 -9.73 -13.50
N SER A 80 17.57 -9.92 -12.38
CA SER A 80 18.18 -10.20 -11.08
C SER A 80 17.47 -11.32 -10.38
N ASN A 81 18.24 -12.22 -9.82
CA ASN A 81 17.71 -13.32 -8.99
C ASN A 81 17.82 -12.94 -7.52
N MET A 82 16.69 -12.93 -6.83
CA MET A 82 16.60 -12.65 -5.41
C MET A 82 16.05 -13.86 -4.66
N ILE A 83 16.80 -14.34 -3.68
CA ILE A 83 16.37 -15.41 -2.79
C ILE A 83 15.93 -14.79 -1.46
N VAL A 84 14.64 -14.94 -1.14
CA VAL A 84 14.10 -14.55 0.17
C VAL A 84 14.20 -15.75 1.09
N SER A 85 15.19 -15.74 1.99
CA SER A 85 15.41 -16.82 2.97
C SER A 85 14.50 -16.72 4.18
N SER A 86 14.04 -15.53 4.54
CA SER A 86 13.06 -15.32 5.61
C SER A 86 12.33 -13.99 5.43
N ILE A 87 11.09 -13.98 5.83
CA ILE A 87 10.30 -12.73 5.94
C ILE A 87 10.32 -12.23 7.38
N ALA A 88 10.32 -10.92 7.56
CA ALA A 88 10.21 -10.32 8.88
C ALA A 88 8.88 -10.75 9.53
N LYS A 89 8.96 -11.25 10.76
CA LYS A 89 7.80 -11.60 11.59
C LYS A 89 7.76 -10.66 12.78
N GLY A 90 6.55 -10.33 13.25
CA GLY A 90 6.38 -9.67 14.54
C GLY A 90 6.76 -10.65 15.68
N GLN A 91 7.23 -10.08 16.78
CA GLN A 91 7.41 -10.86 18.02
C GLN A 91 6.04 -11.28 18.54
N VAL A 92 5.95 -12.49 19.06
CA VAL A 92 4.77 -13.00 19.73
C VAL A 92 5.20 -13.54 21.08
N VAL A 93 4.58 -13.06 22.15
CA VAL A 93 4.76 -13.55 23.53
C VAL A 93 3.42 -14.04 24.00
N THR A 94 3.42 -15.18 24.67
CA THR A 94 2.21 -15.82 25.19
C THR A 94 2.38 -16.04 26.69
N PHE A 95 1.41 -15.58 27.46
CA PHE A 95 1.34 -15.82 28.90
C PHE A 95 0.16 -16.75 29.17
N ASP A 96 0.42 -17.89 29.77
CA ASP A 96 -0.62 -18.81 30.22
C ASP A 96 -1.23 -18.28 31.53
N LEU A 97 -2.44 -17.77 31.43
CA LEU A 97 -3.15 -17.21 32.58
C LEU A 97 -3.70 -18.27 33.53
N THR A 98 -3.59 -19.54 33.18
CA THR A 98 -4.03 -20.68 34.03
C THR A 98 -2.88 -21.27 34.82
N ASP A 99 -1.63 -20.83 34.60
CA ASP A 99 -0.49 -21.27 35.40
C ASP A 99 -0.68 -20.90 36.88
N ALA A 100 -0.35 -21.82 37.77
CA ALA A 100 -0.48 -21.63 39.22
C ALA A 100 0.37 -20.47 39.78
N ASN A 101 1.36 -20.02 39.03
CA ASN A 101 2.19 -18.87 39.35
C ASN A 101 1.54 -17.53 38.90
N PHE A 102 0.49 -17.58 38.12
CA PHE A 102 -0.20 -16.39 37.70
C PHE A 102 -1.11 -15.88 38.81
N SER A 103 -0.78 -14.76 39.43
CA SER A 103 -1.57 -14.13 40.51
C SER A 103 -2.83 -13.46 39.93
N VAL A 104 -3.77 -14.25 39.48
CA VAL A 104 -5.14 -13.75 39.31
C VAL A 104 -5.69 -13.60 40.72
N GLN A 105 -5.72 -12.36 41.24
CA GLN A 105 -6.32 -12.11 42.56
C GLN A 105 -7.82 -12.24 42.46
N ASP A 106 -8.33 -13.15 43.10
CA ASP A 106 -9.29 -13.41 44.12
C ASP A 106 -10.41 -14.39 43.85
N PRO A 107 -10.80 -15.10 44.83
CA PRO A 107 -9.92 -15.87 45.70
C PRO A 107 -9.29 -16.95 44.85
N LYS A 108 -8.04 -17.34 45.11
CA LYS A 108 -7.38 -18.47 44.39
C LYS A 108 -8.40 -19.51 44.02
N VAL A 109 -9.02 -19.32 42.88
CA VAL A 109 -9.89 -20.32 42.34
C VAL A 109 -8.91 -21.33 41.78
N SER A 110 -8.72 -22.39 42.54
CA SER A 110 -8.16 -23.64 42.04
C SER A 110 -9.05 -24.18 40.89
N SER A 111 -9.52 -23.32 40.01
CA SER A 111 -10.42 -23.64 38.93
C SER A 111 -9.83 -23.08 37.67
N SER A 112 -9.60 -23.98 36.76
CA SER A 112 -9.11 -23.86 35.39
C SER A 112 -9.86 -22.87 34.47
N THR A 113 -10.65 -21.94 34.97
CA THR A 113 -11.46 -21.02 34.17
C THR A 113 -11.07 -19.57 34.45
N VAL A 114 -10.06 -19.10 33.76
CA VAL A 114 -9.75 -17.66 33.68
C VAL A 114 -10.58 -17.08 32.56
N THR A 115 -11.22 -15.94 32.81
CA THR A 115 -11.98 -15.20 31.80
C THR A 115 -11.35 -13.83 31.60
N THR A 116 -11.74 -13.14 30.55
CA THR A 116 -11.30 -11.75 30.32
C THR A 116 -11.72 -10.78 31.44
N SER A 117 -12.74 -11.14 32.22
CA SER A 117 -13.21 -10.39 33.38
C SER A 117 -12.47 -10.75 34.67
N SER A 118 -11.61 -11.77 34.66
CA SER A 118 -10.84 -12.16 35.84
C SER A 118 -9.95 -11.03 36.30
N THR A 119 -9.94 -10.83 37.65
CA THR A 119 -9.17 -9.75 38.26
C THR A 119 -7.70 -10.12 38.31
N ILE A 120 -6.84 -9.18 37.94
CA ILE A 120 -5.39 -9.27 38.06
C ILE A 120 -4.89 -8.28 39.13
N SER A 121 -3.66 -8.46 39.58
CA SER A 121 -3.04 -7.56 40.52
C SER A 121 -2.93 -6.14 39.97
N THR A 122 -2.96 -5.17 40.90
CA THR A 122 -2.66 -3.78 40.56
C THR A 122 -1.15 -3.55 40.57
N GLY A 123 -0.67 -2.74 39.61
CA GLY A 123 0.76 -2.48 39.50
C GLY A 123 1.09 -1.74 38.21
N THR A 124 2.35 -1.79 37.85
CA THR A 124 2.83 -1.16 36.61
C THR A 124 3.63 -2.13 35.76
N ILE A 125 3.48 -2.01 34.45
CA ILE A 125 4.28 -2.74 33.46
C ILE A 125 4.99 -1.70 32.58
N ALA A 126 6.31 -1.73 32.57
CA ALA A 126 7.11 -0.99 31.61
C ALA A 126 7.19 -1.82 30.31
N PHE A 127 6.55 -1.34 29.27
CA PHE A 127 6.56 -1.93 27.94
C PHE A 127 7.54 -1.15 27.07
N VAL A 128 8.66 -1.75 26.70
CA VAL A 128 9.71 -1.09 25.92
C VAL A 128 9.72 -1.65 24.52
N MET A 129 9.49 -0.77 23.54
CA MET A 129 9.54 -1.11 22.11
C MET A 129 10.24 0.00 21.34
N ASN A 130 11.17 -0.36 20.47
CA ASN A 130 11.96 0.60 19.68
C ASN A 130 12.67 1.66 20.55
N GLY A 131 13.11 1.29 21.75
CA GLY A 131 13.76 2.22 22.70
C GLY A 131 12.80 3.19 23.40
N VAL A 132 11.51 3.12 23.12
CA VAL A 132 10.47 3.92 23.79
C VAL A 132 9.83 3.09 24.89
N THR A 133 9.80 3.62 26.12
CA THR A 133 9.12 3.00 27.23
C THR A 133 7.72 3.56 27.38
N SER A 134 6.72 2.68 27.31
CA SER A 134 5.32 2.97 27.63
C SER A 134 4.99 2.34 28.99
N THR A 135 4.54 3.13 29.94
CA THR A 135 4.14 2.61 31.25
C THR A 135 2.65 2.28 31.24
N ILE A 136 2.33 1.02 31.44
CA ILE A 136 0.97 0.52 31.62
C ILE A 136 0.69 0.52 33.12
N THR A 137 -0.37 1.19 33.55
CA THR A 137 -0.78 1.21 34.96
C THR A 137 -2.09 0.45 35.12
N ILE A 138 -2.07 -0.58 35.92
CA ILE A 138 -3.23 -1.35 36.32
C ILE A 138 -3.65 -0.91 37.69
N GLY A 139 -4.77 -0.23 37.80
CA GLY A 139 -5.38 0.25 39.02
C GLY A 139 -6.71 -0.44 39.30
N SER A 140 -7.39 -0.07 40.35
CA SER A 140 -8.64 -0.70 40.78
C SER A 140 -9.80 -0.59 39.80
N THR A 141 -9.70 0.29 38.80
CA THR A 141 -10.75 0.49 37.79
C THR A 141 -10.54 -0.32 36.51
N ASN A 142 -9.33 -0.84 36.29
CA ASN A 142 -8.96 -1.59 35.08
C ASN A 142 -8.17 -2.89 35.41
N ASN A 143 -8.24 -3.37 36.66
CA ASN A 143 -7.55 -4.56 37.11
C ASN A 143 -8.22 -5.88 36.67
N SER A 144 -8.36 -6.01 35.36
CA SER A 144 -8.85 -7.24 34.72
C SER A 144 -7.98 -7.61 33.54
N VAL A 145 -8.06 -8.88 33.09
CA VAL A 145 -7.38 -9.32 31.88
C VAL A 145 -7.78 -8.44 30.70
N GLN A 146 -9.06 -8.10 30.57
CA GLN A 146 -9.53 -7.19 29.53
C GLN A 146 -8.96 -5.77 29.69
N GLY A 147 -8.85 -5.30 30.93
CA GLY A 147 -8.24 -4.00 31.22
C GLY A 147 -6.79 -3.94 30.76
N LEU A 148 -6.00 -4.99 31.05
CA LEU A 148 -4.61 -5.10 30.57
C LEU A 148 -4.55 -5.12 29.03
N ILE A 149 -5.40 -5.92 28.40
CA ILE A 149 -5.50 -5.97 26.94
C ILE A 149 -5.77 -4.57 26.36
N ASN A 150 -6.72 -3.84 26.93
CA ASN A 150 -7.07 -2.50 26.48
C ASN A 150 -5.90 -1.52 26.61
N GLU A 151 -5.13 -1.61 27.70
CA GLU A 151 -3.96 -0.74 27.90
C GLU A 151 -2.82 -1.08 26.92
N ILE A 152 -2.54 -2.36 26.67
CA ILE A 152 -1.53 -2.77 25.71
C ILE A 152 -1.93 -2.30 24.29
N ASN A 153 -3.19 -2.43 23.92
CA ASN A 153 -3.70 -2.05 22.59
C ASN A 153 -3.69 -0.52 22.32
N LYS A 154 -3.41 0.30 23.33
CA LYS A 154 -3.13 1.73 23.15
C LYS A 154 -1.72 2.01 22.65
N ILE A 155 -0.81 1.03 22.79
CA ILE A 155 0.58 1.17 22.38
C ILE A 155 0.69 0.93 20.88
N SER A 156 1.18 1.92 20.15
CA SER A 156 1.36 1.80 18.72
C SER A 156 2.32 0.66 18.36
N GLY A 157 1.89 -0.22 17.44
CA GLY A 157 2.70 -1.37 17.03
C GLY A 157 2.59 -2.60 17.92
N ALA A 158 1.79 -2.55 19.01
CA ALA A 158 1.48 -3.70 19.86
C ALA A 158 0.00 -4.08 19.76
N GLN A 159 -0.28 -5.38 19.79
CA GLN A 159 -1.63 -5.93 19.83
C GLN A 159 -1.69 -7.03 20.87
N ALA A 160 -2.66 -6.95 21.76
CA ALA A 160 -2.95 -7.97 22.74
C ALA A 160 -4.32 -8.59 22.52
N SER A 161 -4.42 -9.89 22.75
CA SER A 161 -5.66 -10.67 22.68
C SER A 161 -5.56 -11.89 23.58
N THR A 162 -6.67 -12.55 23.81
CA THR A 162 -6.68 -13.85 24.50
C THR A 162 -7.03 -14.98 23.51
N ILE A 163 -6.51 -16.16 23.80
CA ILE A 163 -6.87 -17.39 23.12
C ILE A 163 -7.23 -18.45 24.17
N ASP A 164 -8.24 -19.25 23.90
CA ASP A 164 -8.54 -20.44 24.69
C ASP A 164 -7.64 -21.58 24.22
N THR A 165 -6.69 -21.98 25.08
CA THR A 165 -5.72 -23.04 24.78
C THR A 165 -6.22 -24.44 25.06
N THR A 166 -7.29 -24.56 25.85
CA THR A 166 -7.78 -25.86 26.34
C THR A 166 -9.15 -26.24 25.75
N GLY A 167 -9.85 -25.30 25.10
CA GLY A 167 -11.25 -25.49 24.67
C GLY A 167 -12.24 -25.62 25.84
N SER A 168 -11.77 -25.37 27.09
CA SER A 168 -12.54 -25.52 28.33
C SER A 168 -12.38 -24.28 29.23
N GLY A 169 -11.94 -23.14 28.69
CA GLY A 169 -11.80 -21.89 29.42
C GLY A 169 -10.39 -21.62 29.94
N GLY A 170 -9.37 -22.33 29.48
CA GLY A 170 -7.95 -21.99 29.70
C GLY A 170 -7.53 -20.85 28.81
N LEU A 171 -7.47 -19.62 29.34
CA LEU A 171 -7.04 -18.46 28.57
C LEU A 171 -5.53 -18.26 28.63
N ALA A 172 -4.94 -17.99 27.47
CA ALA A 172 -3.61 -17.40 27.37
C ALA A 172 -3.71 -15.97 26.81
N LEU A 173 -2.92 -15.06 27.35
CA LEU A 173 -2.73 -13.73 26.80
C LEU A 173 -1.64 -13.78 25.73
N ILE A 174 -1.97 -13.36 24.54
CA ILE A 174 -1.05 -13.23 23.42
C ILE A 174 -0.79 -11.75 23.18
N ILE A 175 0.48 -11.39 23.16
CA ILE A 175 0.93 -10.05 22.77
C ILE A 175 1.76 -10.20 21.50
N LYS A 176 1.39 -9.46 20.48
CA LYS A 176 2.04 -9.47 19.17
C LYS A 176 2.51 -8.07 18.83
N SER A 177 3.71 -7.96 18.28
CA SER A 177 4.19 -6.71 17.68
C SER A 177 4.00 -6.71 16.15
N ASP A 178 4.05 -5.53 15.56
CA ASP A 178 4.20 -5.37 14.13
C ASP A 178 5.51 -6.01 13.63
N THR A 179 5.59 -6.27 12.34
CA THR A 179 6.78 -6.87 11.73
C THR A 179 7.96 -5.89 11.72
N GLY A 180 9.16 -6.41 11.94
CA GLY A 180 10.41 -5.65 11.87
C GLY A 180 11.22 -5.70 13.16
N THR A 181 12.53 -5.64 13.04
CA THR A 181 13.47 -5.74 14.18
C THR A 181 13.31 -4.60 15.19
N LYS A 182 12.83 -3.44 14.77
CA LYS A 182 12.55 -2.30 15.66
C LYS A 182 11.29 -2.50 16.50
N ASN A 183 10.43 -3.44 16.13
CA ASN A 183 9.16 -3.69 16.81
C ASN A 183 9.26 -4.84 17.82
N THR A 184 10.47 -5.31 18.13
CA THR A 184 10.67 -6.19 19.26
C THR A 184 10.40 -5.43 20.56
N PHE A 185 9.75 -6.08 21.50
CA PHE A 185 9.41 -5.48 22.78
C PHE A 185 9.92 -6.31 23.97
N THR A 186 10.12 -5.65 25.08
CA THR A 186 10.35 -6.27 26.38
C THR A 186 9.35 -5.70 27.37
N MET A 187 8.98 -6.51 28.34
CA MET A 187 8.09 -6.13 29.43
C MET A 187 8.85 -6.30 30.72
N THR A 188 8.66 -5.36 31.64
CA THR A 188 9.16 -5.45 33.03
C THR A 188 8.06 -4.94 33.92
N SER A 189 7.61 -5.78 34.80
CA SER A 189 6.50 -5.49 35.70
C SER A 189 6.94 -5.38 37.17
N SER A 190 6.09 -4.77 37.96
CA SER A 190 6.31 -4.55 39.39
C SER A 190 5.01 -4.59 40.18
N ASN A 191 5.13 -4.79 41.49
CA ASN A 191 4.03 -4.72 42.46
C ASN A 191 2.90 -5.72 42.21
N GLY A 192 3.26 -7.00 42.00
CA GLY A 192 2.27 -8.08 41.89
C GLY A 192 1.85 -8.41 40.45
N LEU A 193 2.57 -7.87 39.45
CA LEU A 193 2.43 -8.19 38.03
C LEU A 193 3.70 -8.85 37.46
N GLU A 194 4.53 -9.42 38.32
CA GLU A 194 5.86 -9.95 37.99
C GLU A 194 5.78 -11.13 36.99
N GLU A 195 4.64 -11.74 36.87
CA GLU A 195 4.36 -12.82 35.91
C GLU A 195 4.42 -12.36 34.46
N PHE A 196 4.33 -11.06 34.21
CA PHE A 196 4.44 -10.46 32.87
C PHE A 196 5.87 -9.98 32.54
N ASN A 197 6.89 -10.50 33.16
CA ASN A 197 8.30 -10.19 32.87
C ASN A 197 8.87 -11.06 31.74
#